data_8c3db9b9257f936a134a249bd3e13208
#
_entry.id   8c3db9b9257f936a134a249bd3e13208
#
_cell.length_a   1.000
_cell.length_b   1.000
_cell.length_c   1.000
_cell.angle_alpha   90.00
_cell.angle_beta   90.00
_cell.angle_gamma   90.00
#
_symmetry.space_group_name_H-M   'P 1'
#
loop_
_entity.id
_entity.type
_entity.pdbx_description
1 polymer ?
#
loop_
_entity_poly.entity_id
_entity_poly.type
_entity_poly.pdbx_seq_one_letter_code
_entity_poly.pdbx_strand_id
1 'polypeptide(L)'
;SKFDLIWGVSWVGFLSTFSLNRPHDKINKKIKNNKFAYITQTTLSVDDTLEIISLLKKKYPSIKEPIKSDICYATTNRQEAVKQIAKKCDLFLVVGSRSSSNSQRLVEVAKKFGCKESILMHSSQELPVNKIKNSKNIGITSGASAPEILVENLIKEIKNITNIRLEEVITSVEKVSFKLPTMLIK
;
A
#
# COMPACT_ATOMS: atom_id res chain seq x y z
N SER A 1 15.34 -30.49 6.55
CA SER A 1 14.91 -30.21 5.19
C SER A 1 15.05 -28.71 4.92
N LYS A 2 16.03 -28.33 4.11
CA LYS A 2 16.27 -26.93 3.71
C LYS A 2 15.27 -26.58 2.60
N PHE A 3 14.55 -25.49 2.77
CA PHE A 3 13.74 -24.85 1.74
C PHE A 3 14.52 -23.69 1.14
N ASP A 4 14.52 -23.56 -0.19
CA ASP A 4 14.99 -22.34 -0.83
C ASP A 4 13.86 -21.31 -0.74
N LEU A 5 14.10 -20.21 -0.04
CA LEU A 5 13.13 -19.15 0.18
C LEU A 5 13.24 -18.12 -0.95
N ILE A 6 12.14 -17.90 -1.67
CA ILE A 6 12.03 -16.76 -2.59
C ILE A 6 11.41 -15.61 -1.82
N TRP A 7 12.22 -14.61 -1.50
CA TRP A 7 11.76 -13.39 -0.83
C TRP A 7 11.36 -12.36 -1.86
N GLY A 8 10.09 -12.02 -1.88
CA GLY A 8 9.54 -11.03 -2.80
C GLY A 8 9.58 -9.64 -2.22
N VAL A 9 10.29 -8.78 -2.91
CA VAL A 9 10.09 -7.34 -3.02
C VAL A 9 10.24 -6.52 -1.77
N SER A 10 11.41 -6.03 -1.51
CA SER A 10 11.64 -4.71 -0.94
C SER A 10 13.03 -4.20 -1.24
N TRP A 11 13.13 -2.93 -1.46
CA TRP A 11 14.37 -2.18 -1.46
C TRP A 11 15.20 -2.48 -0.20
N VAL A 12 16.48 -2.73 -0.41
CA VAL A 12 17.63 -2.84 0.47
C VAL A 12 18.18 -4.25 0.67
N GLY A 13 19.28 -4.46 0.07
CA GLY A 13 20.53 -5.07 0.43
C GLY A 13 20.59 -6.44 1.08
N PHE A 14 21.28 -7.32 0.37
CA PHE A 14 22.07 -8.46 0.87
C PHE A 14 21.33 -9.65 1.45
N LEU A 15 21.14 -10.60 0.59
CA LEU A 15 21.39 -12.05 0.72
C LEU A 15 20.83 -12.72 -0.53
N SER A 16 21.40 -13.78 -1.02
CA SER A 16 21.16 -14.48 -2.30
C SER A 16 19.72 -14.93 -2.57
N THR A 17 18.78 -14.05 -2.38
CA THR A 17 17.36 -14.22 -2.55
C THR A 17 16.94 -13.54 -3.84
N PHE A 18 16.10 -14.20 -4.59
CA PHE A 18 15.56 -13.69 -5.82
C PHE A 18 14.47 -12.67 -5.48
N SER A 19 14.72 -11.39 -5.76
CA SER A 19 13.73 -10.32 -5.60
C SER A 19 13.10 -10.00 -6.93
N LEU A 20 11.77 -10.05 -7.01
CA LEU A 20 10.98 -9.58 -8.14
C LEU A 20 10.41 -8.21 -7.79
N ASN A 21 10.83 -7.17 -8.50
CA ASN A 21 10.42 -5.79 -8.25
C ASN A 21 9.25 -5.34 -9.14
N ARG A 22 9.00 -6.07 -10.23
CA ARG A 22 7.94 -5.75 -11.21
C ARG A 22 7.33 -7.05 -11.74
N PRO A 23 6.05 -7.04 -12.16
CA PRO A 23 5.39 -8.19 -12.78
C PRO A 23 6.12 -8.74 -14.02
N HIS A 24 6.88 -7.88 -14.71
CA HIS A 24 7.63 -8.23 -15.93
C HIS A 24 9.06 -8.66 -15.67
N ASP A 25 9.54 -8.68 -14.42
CA ASP A 25 10.89 -9.15 -14.11
C ASP A 25 11.00 -10.63 -14.49
N LYS A 26 11.99 -10.96 -15.34
CA LYS A 26 12.15 -12.33 -15.83
C LYS A 26 12.58 -13.24 -14.69
N ILE A 27 11.74 -14.20 -14.37
CA ILE A 27 12.08 -15.28 -13.45
C ILE A 27 13.01 -16.28 -14.19
N ASN A 28 14.30 -15.92 -14.31
CA ASN A 28 15.25 -16.69 -15.15
C ASN A 28 16.05 -17.72 -14.35
N LYS A 29 15.98 -17.72 -13.02
CA LYS A 29 16.79 -18.63 -12.21
C LYS A 29 16.21 -20.06 -12.24
N LYS A 30 16.97 -21.04 -12.69
CA LYS A 30 16.63 -22.45 -12.51
C LYS A 30 16.76 -22.80 -11.04
N ILE A 31 15.62 -23.03 -10.38
CA ILE A 31 15.60 -23.50 -8.99
C ILE A 31 15.85 -25.00 -9.02
N LYS A 32 16.96 -25.43 -8.42
CA LYS A 32 17.39 -26.86 -8.43
C LYS A 32 16.57 -27.78 -7.52
N ASN A 33 15.89 -27.20 -6.51
CA ASN A 33 15.07 -27.94 -5.56
C ASN A 33 13.58 -27.75 -5.80
N ASN A 34 12.81 -28.84 -5.77
CA ASN A 34 11.35 -28.79 -5.92
C ASN A 34 10.60 -28.36 -4.64
N LYS A 35 11.33 -27.93 -3.58
CA LYS A 35 10.75 -27.51 -2.30
C LYS A 35 11.09 -26.05 -2.03
N PHE A 36 10.25 -25.16 -2.46
CA PHE A 36 10.40 -23.73 -2.22
C PHE A 36 9.06 -23.08 -1.92
N ALA A 37 9.10 -21.93 -1.27
CA ALA A 37 7.95 -21.13 -0.91
C ALA A 37 8.22 -19.66 -1.24
N TYR A 38 7.16 -18.86 -1.35
CA TYR A 38 7.28 -17.41 -1.42
C TYR A 38 6.75 -16.77 -0.13
N ILE A 39 7.26 -15.60 0.18
CA ILE A 39 6.73 -14.68 1.18
C ILE A 39 6.70 -13.28 0.58
N THR A 40 5.81 -12.42 1.06
CA THR A 40 5.67 -11.06 0.57
C THR A 40 5.81 -10.06 1.71
N GLN A 41 6.19 -8.83 1.38
CA GLN A 41 6.23 -7.74 2.36
C GLN A 41 4.80 -7.25 2.65
N THR A 42 4.55 -6.84 3.90
CA THR A 42 3.22 -6.46 4.40
C THR A 42 2.62 -5.21 3.75
N THR A 43 3.42 -4.39 3.07
CA THR A 43 3.02 -3.09 2.51
C THR A 43 3.05 -3.03 0.97
N LEU A 44 3.10 -4.18 0.31
CA LEU A 44 3.11 -4.25 -1.15
C LEU A 44 1.76 -3.84 -1.77
N SER A 45 1.81 -3.54 -3.06
CA SER A 45 0.62 -3.46 -3.90
C SER A 45 -0.04 -4.84 -3.97
N VAL A 46 -1.31 -4.90 -3.61
CA VAL A 46 -2.08 -6.16 -3.64
C VAL A 46 -2.12 -6.70 -5.07
N ASP A 47 -2.43 -5.84 -6.05
CA ASP A 47 -2.61 -6.25 -7.45
C ASP A 47 -1.29 -6.73 -8.07
N ASP A 48 -0.20 -5.96 -7.89
CA ASP A 48 1.11 -6.34 -8.43
C ASP A 48 1.62 -7.66 -7.80
N THR A 49 1.34 -7.84 -6.50
CA THR A 49 1.69 -9.07 -5.78
C THR A 49 0.91 -10.27 -6.32
N LEU A 50 -0.39 -10.14 -6.55
CA LEU A 50 -1.21 -11.20 -7.13
C LEU A 50 -0.76 -11.57 -8.54
N GLU A 51 -0.39 -10.58 -9.36
CA GLU A 51 0.15 -10.82 -10.70
C GLU A 51 1.46 -11.61 -10.64
N ILE A 52 2.40 -11.21 -9.79
CA ILE A 52 3.67 -11.91 -9.60
C ILE A 52 3.45 -13.35 -9.09
N ILE A 53 2.55 -13.52 -8.10
CA ILE A 53 2.21 -14.85 -7.56
C ILE A 53 1.62 -15.75 -8.66
N SER A 54 0.74 -15.22 -9.50
CA SER A 54 0.16 -15.94 -10.63
C SER A 54 1.25 -16.45 -11.60
N LEU A 55 2.20 -15.59 -11.95
CA LEU A 55 3.33 -15.95 -12.81
C LEU A 55 4.25 -16.99 -12.15
N LEU A 56 4.51 -16.86 -10.84
CA LEU A 56 5.28 -17.82 -10.07
C LEU A 56 4.61 -19.20 -10.05
N LYS A 57 3.31 -19.27 -9.77
CA LYS A 57 2.52 -20.52 -9.78
C LYS A 57 2.50 -21.17 -11.15
N LYS A 58 2.35 -20.39 -12.21
CA LYS A 58 2.40 -20.91 -13.59
C LYS A 58 3.75 -21.54 -13.91
N LYS A 59 4.84 -20.93 -13.44
CA LYS A 59 6.20 -21.43 -13.70
C LYS A 59 6.61 -22.55 -12.74
N TYR A 60 6.13 -22.50 -11.51
CA TYR A 60 6.46 -23.44 -10.43
C TYR A 60 5.19 -23.92 -9.72
N PRO A 61 4.47 -24.91 -10.28
CA PRO A 61 3.17 -25.34 -9.73
C PRO A 61 3.24 -25.89 -8.31
N SER A 62 4.41 -26.37 -7.87
CA SER A 62 4.63 -26.90 -6.52
C SER A 62 5.06 -25.87 -5.48
N ILE A 63 5.07 -24.57 -5.83
CA ILE A 63 5.46 -23.51 -4.91
C ILE A 63 4.49 -23.45 -3.73
N LYS A 64 5.05 -23.40 -2.51
CA LYS A 64 4.25 -23.27 -1.30
C LYS A 64 3.89 -21.82 -1.02
N GLU A 65 2.67 -21.63 -0.59
CA GLU A 65 2.09 -20.33 -0.22
C GLU A 65 2.14 -20.13 1.29
N PRO A 66 2.19 -18.88 1.77
CA PRO A 66 1.96 -18.59 3.18
C PRO A 66 0.54 -19.02 3.58
N ILE A 67 0.37 -19.46 4.82
CA ILE A 67 -0.93 -19.94 5.36
C ILE A 67 -1.96 -18.81 5.37
N LYS A 68 -1.52 -17.56 5.54
CA LYS A 68 -2.34 -16.35 5.48
C LYS A 68 -1.66 -15.35 4.55
N SER A 69 -2.43 -14.40 4.01
CA SER A 69 -1.85 -13.29 3.26
C SER A 69 -0.81 -12.55 4.11
N ASP A 70 0.38 -12.33 3.58
CA ASP A 70 1.42 -11.54 4.24
C ASP A 70 1.08 -10.05 4.21
N ILE A 71 0.30 -9.59 3.21
CA ILE A 71 -0.10 -8.18 3.11
C ILE A 71 -1.07 -7.87 4.24
N CYS A 72 -0.72 -6.84 5.04
CA CYS A 72 -1.52 -6.43 6.18
C CYS A 72 -2.92 -5.99 5.74
N TYR A 73 -3.96 -6.38 6.49
CA TYR A 73 -5.35 -5.98 6.24
C TYR A 73 -5.51 -4.46 6.14
N ALA A 74 -4.84 -3.69 7.01
CA ALA A 74 -4.87 -2.23 6.97
C ALA A 74 -4.27 -1.66 5.66
N THR A 75 -3.26 -2.31 5.09
CA THR A 75 -2.71 -1.98 3.77
C THR A 75 -3.73 -2.31 2.66
N THR A 76 -4.33 -3.48 2.72
CA THR A 76 -5.33 -3.93 1.73
C THR A 76 -6.55 -3.02 1.72
N ASN A 77 -7.13 -2.73 2.88
CA ASN A 77 -8.31 -1.86 3.00
C ASN A 77 -8.06 -0.45 2.46
N ARG A 78 -6.90 0.14 2.78
CA ARG A 78 -6.55 1.47 2.27
C ARG A 78 -6.32 1.50 0.77
N GLN A 79 -5.66 0.50 0.21
CA GLN A 79 -5.49 0.40 -1.24
C GLN A 79 -6.84 0.26 -1.93
N GLU A 80 -7.75 -0.54 -1.38
CA GLU A 80 -9.10 -0.72 -1.95
C GLU A 80 -9.90 0.59 -1.92
N ALA A 81 -9.87 1.32 -0.81
CA ALA A 81 -10.51 2.64 -0.71
C ALA A 81 -9.94 3.62 -1.76
N VAL A 82 -8.62 3.66 -1.91
CA VAL A 82 -7.97 4.50 -2.93
C VAL A 82 -8.43 4.13 -4.34
N LYS A 83 -8.48 2.83 -4.68
CA LYS A 83 -8.92 2.36 -6.00
C LYS A 83 -10.34 2.81 -6.35
N GLN A 84 -11.25 2.78 -5.38
CA GLN A 84 -12.65 3.16 -5.60
C GLN A 84 -12.81 4.64 -5.97
N ILE A 85 -12.01 5.51 -5.37
CA ILE A 85 -12.17 6.97 -5.52
C ILE A 85 -11.18 7.61 -6.50
N ALA A 86 -10.02 6.99 -6.75
CA ALA A 86 -8.93 7.59 -7.55
C ALA A 86 -9.38 8.08 -8.93
N LYS A 87 -10.25 7.32 -9.61
CA LYS A 87 -10.77 7.68 -10.95
C LYS A 87 -11.60 8.97 -10.96
N LYS A 88 -12.18 9.34 -9.80
CA LYS A 88 -13.05 10.50 -9.67
C LYS A 88 -12.28 11.75 -9.22
N CYS A 89 -10.99 11.59 -8.87
CA CYS A 89 -10.18 12.66 -8.28
C CYS A 89 -9.24 13.28 -9.32
N ASP A 90 -9.16 14.59 -9.32
CA ASP A 90 -8.19 15.37 -10.08
C ASP A 90 -6.84 15.43 -9.35
N LEU A 91 -6.92 15.50 -8.02
CA LEU A 91 -5.78 15.54 -7.10
C LEU A 91 -5.99 14.51 -5.99
N PHE A 92 -4.93 13.78 -5.63
CA PHE A 92 -4.95 12.82 -4.53
C PHE A 92 -3.86 13.16 -3.51
N LEU A 93 -4.24 13.41 -2.26
CA LEU A 93 -3.35 13.75 -1.18
C LEU A 93 -3.21 12.56 -0.23
N VAL A 94 -1.99 12.08 -0.06
CA VAL A 94 -1.65 10.99 0.86
C VAL A 94 -0.89 11.56 2.03
N VAL A 95 -1.46 11.48 3.23
CA VAL A 95 -0.80 11.92 4.47
C VAL A 95 0.07 10.80 5.01
N GLY A 96 1.37 11.05 5.21
CA GLY A 96 2.27 10.05 5.75
C GLY A 96 3.73 10.41 5.62
N SER A 97 4.59 9.58 6.19
CA SER A 97 6.05 9.76 6.08
C SER A 97 6.56 9.37 4.70
N ARG A 98 7.54 10.12 4.20
CA ARG A 98 8.27 9.78 2.96
C ARG A 98 9.06 8.47 3.06
N SER A 99 9.41 8.06 4.27
CA SER A 99 10.06 6.77 4.54
C SER A 99 9.06 5.59 4.67
N SER A 100 7.75 5.86 4.71
CA SER A 100 6.72 4.83 4.84
C SER A 100 6.42 4.19 3.48
N SER A 101 6.80 2.91 3.32
CA SER A 101 6.49 2.13 2.12
C SER A 101 4.99 2.06 1.85
N ASN A 102 4.15 1.96 2.89
CA ASN A 102 2.70 1.96 2.74
C ASN A 102 2.19 3.29 2.16
N SER A 103 2.67 4.44 2.67
CA SER A 103 2.25 5.76 2.18
C SER A 103 2.68 6.00 0.73
N GLN A 104 3.92 5.62 0.37
CA GLN A 104 4.39 5.68 -1.02
C GLN A 104 3.52 4.80 -1.93
N ARG A 105 3.17 3.60 -1.48
CA ARG A 105 2.34 2.67 -2.23
C ARG A 105 0.94 3.24 -2.52
N LEU A 106 0.33 3.95 -1.57
CA LEU A 106 -0.97 4.58 -1.80
C LEU A 106 -0.92 5.65 -2.90
N VAL A 107 0.18 6.41 -2.99
CA VAL A 107 0.41 7.36 -4.11
C VAL A 107 0.48 6.63 -5.46
N GLU A 108 1.22 5.52 -5.51
CA GLU A 108 1.35 4.72 -6.73
C GLU A 108 0.01 4.10 -7.14
N VAL A 109 -0.74 3.57 -6.19
CA VAL A 109 -2.08 3.00 -6.42
C VAL A 109 -3.03 4.08 -6.95
N ALA A 110 -3.06 5.27 -6.35
CA ALA A 110 -3.90 6.36 -6.84
C ALA A 110 -3.59 6.72 -8.30
N LYS A 111 -2.31 6.82 -8.66
CA LYS A 111 -1.88 7.08 -10.05
C LYS A 111 -2.27 5.94 -10.99
N LYS A 112 -2.01 4.69 -10.60
CA LYS A 112 -2.33 3.51 -11.41
C LYS A 112 -3.83 3.40 -11.69
N PHE A 113 -4.66 3.80 -10.72
CA PHE A 113 -6.11 3.71 -10.82
C PHE A 113 -6.81 4.99 -11.31
N GLY A 114 -6.05 5.92 -11.91
CA GLY A 114 -6.61 6.97 -12.76
C GLY A 114 -6.52 8.40 -12.22
N CYS A 115 -6.01 8.64 -11.02
CA CYS A 115 -5.73 9.99 -10.57
C CYS A 115 -4.36 10.44 -11.11
N LYS A 116 -4.36 11.44 -11.98
CA LYS A 116 -3.13 11.93 -12.63
C LYS A 116 -2.15 12.58 -11.65
N GLU A 117 -2.67 13.30 -10.69
CA GLU A 117 -1.92 14.04 -9.68
C GLU A 117 -2.10 13.39 -8.30
N SER A 118 -1.06 12.71 -7.81
CA SER A 118 -1.06 12.13 -6.47
C SER A 118 0.21 12.51 -5.74
N ILE A 119 0.07 13.09 -4.54
CA ILE A 119 1.14 13.72 -3.77
C ILE A 119 1.18 13.10 -2.37
N LEU A 120 2.39 12.68 -1.96
CA LEU A 120 2.68 12.32 -0.57
C LEU A 120 3.10 13.57 0.20
N MET A 121 2.49 13.81 1.35
CA MET A 121 2.77 14.96 2.20
C MET A 121 2.87 14.52 3.66
N HIS A 122 3.75 15.17 4.40
CA HIS A 122 3.95 14.86 5.82
C HIS A 122 3.03 15.68 6.71
N SER A 123 2.74 16.90 6.33
CA SER A 123 1.91 17.82 7.11
C SER A 123 1.11 18.77 6.22
N SER A 124 0.15 19.48 6.80
CA SER A 124 -0.63 20.51 6.12
C SER A 124 0.20 21.69 5.62
N GLN A 125 1.41 21.90 6.13
CA GLN A 125 2.34 22.95 5.65
C GLN A 125 2.83 22.71 4.22
N GLU A 126 2.77 21.47 3.74
CA GLU A 126 3.16 21.08 2.38
C GLU A 126 2.01 21.20 1.37
N LEU A 127 0.89 21.83 1.72
CA LEU A 127 -0.31 21.91 0.86
C LEU A 127 -0.02 22.55 -0.49
N PRO A 128 -0.34 21.89 -1.60
CA PRO A 128 -0.18 22.43 -2.94
C PRO A 128 -1.36 23.35 -3.28
N VAL A 129 -1.40 24.55 -2.69
CA VAL A 129 -2.53 25.50 -2.74
C VAL A 129 -3.05 25.73 -4.17
N ASN A 130 -2.16 25.94 -5.14
CA ASN A 130 -2.56 26.18 -6.52
C ASN A 130 -3.25 24.95 -7.15
N LYS A 131 -2.79 23.74 -6.82
CA LYS A 131 -3.43 22.49 -7.31
C LYS A 131 -4.79 22.29 -6.64
N ILE A 132 -4.90 22.58 -5.34
CA ILE A 132 -6.16 22.50 -4.61
C ILE A 132 -7.22 23.42 -5.24
N LYS A 133 -6.87 24.69 -5.51
CA LYS A 133 -7.79 25.66 -6.13
C LYS A 133 -8.24 25.26 -7.54
N ASN A 134 -7.40 24.53 -8.27
CA ASN A 134 -7.68 24.10 -9.64
C ASN A 134 -8.35 22.73 -9.73
N SER A 135 -8.50 22.01 -8.61
CA SER A 135 -9.10 20.68 -8.57
C SER A 135 -10.58 20.76 -8.22
N LYS A 136 -11.41 20.00 -8.92
CA LYS A 136 -12.85 19.85 -8.60
C LYS A 136 -13.06 18.78 -7.52
N ASN A 137 -12.33 17.67 -7.64
CA ASN A 137 -12.43 16.55 -6.73
C ASN A 137 -11.06 16.21 -6.15
N ILE A 138 -10.96 16.23 -4.83
CA ILE A 138 -9.73 15.94 -4.11
C ILE A 138 -9.92 14.68 -3.28
N GLY A 139 -9.14 13.64 -3.55
CA GLY A 139 -9.08 12.45 -2.71
C GLY A 139 -8.07 12.66 -1.57
N ILE A 140 -8.43 12.21 -0.38
CA ILE A 140 -7.54 12.26 0.80
C ILE A 140 -7.48 10.87 1.42
N THR A 141 -6.29 10.41 1.72
CA THR A 141 -6.05 9.19 2.51
C THR A 141 -4.81 9.36 3.37
N SER A 142 -4.61 8.43 4.29
CA SER A 142 -3.41 8.42 5.14
C SER A 142 -2.73 7.05 5.15
N GLY A 143 -1.43 7.05 5.39
CA GLY A 143 -0.71 5.81 5.71
C GLY A 143 -1.22 5.18 7.01
N ALA A 144 -1.10 3.85 7.14
CA ALA A 144 -1.60 3.11 8.31
C ALA A 144 -1.02 3.58 9.65
N SER A 145 0.17 4.17 9.65
CA SER A 145 0.85 4.70 10.83
C SER A 145 0.71 6.22 11.01
N ALA A 146 0.00 6.90 10.11
CA ALA A 146 -0.20 8.34 10.22
C ALA A 146 -1.29 8.64 11.27
N PRO A 147 -1.03 9.54 12.23
CA PRO A 147 -2.03 9.98 13.19
C PRO A 147 -3.22 10.64 12.50
N GLU A 148 -4.43 10.35 12.97
CA GLU A 148 -5.68 10.90 12.40
C GLU A 148 -5.73 12.44 12.44
N ILE A 149 -5.19 13.03 13.49
CA ILE A 149 -5.10 14.48 13.65
C ILE A 149 -4.43 15.20 12.47
N LEU A 150 -3.49 14.52 11.77
CA LEU A 150 -2.85 15.11 10.58
C LEU A 150 -3.83 15.24 9.42
N VAL A 151 -4.74 14.28 9.27
CA VAL A 151 -5.80 14.31 8.25
C VAL A 151 -6.83 15.38 8.60
N GLU A 152 -7.23 15.50 9.86
CA GLU A 152 -8.16 16.53 10.33
C GLU A 152 -7.59 17.94 10.10
N ASN A 153 -6.32 18.16 10.45
CA ASN A 153 -5.65 19.43 10.21
C ASN A 153 -5.56 19.75 8.72
N LEU A 154 -5.26 18.74 7.89
CA LEU A 154 -5.25 18.90 6.43
C LEU A 154 -6.63 19.36 5.91
N ILE A 155 -7.69 18.71 6.34
CA ILE A 155 -9.08 19.07 5.95
C ILE A 155 -9.42 20.50 6.40
N LYS A 156 -9.03 20.91 7.62
CA LYS A 156 -9.22 22.28 8.11
C LYS A 156 -8.54 23.30 7.22
N GLU A 157 -7.27 23.06 6.87
CA GLU A 157 -6.51 23.96 6.00
C GLU A 157 -7.10 24.04 4.58
N ILE A 158 -7.56 22.91 4.03
CA ILE A 158 -8.24 22.95 2.72
C ILE A 158 -9.54 23.76 2.78
N LYS A 159 -10.30 23.67 3.87
CA LYS A 159 -11.50 24.50 4.09
C LYS A 159 -11.19 26.00 4.14
N ASN A 160 -10.01 26.39 4.65
CA ASN A 160 -9.55 27.78 4.64
C ASN A 160 -9.19 28.27 3.25
N ILE A 161 -8.76 27.35 2.34
CA ILE A 161 -8.35 27.69 0.97
C ILE A 161 -9.54 27.79 0.03
N THR A 162 -10.51 26.89 0.16
CA THR A 162 -11.65 26.77 -0.75
C THR A 162 -12.86 26.16 -0.05
N ASN A 163 -14.04 26.46 -0.58
CA ASN A 163 -15.27 25.87 -0.07
C ASN A 163 -15.38 24.42 -0.54
N ILE A 164 -15.50 23.46 0.40
CA ILE A 164 -15.54 22.03 0.11
C ILE A 164 -16.77 21.36 0.70
N ARG A 165 -17.27 20.35 -0.01
CA ARG A 165 -18.16 19.32 0.51
C ARG A 165 -17.32 18.09 0.85
N LEU A 166 -17.41 17.64 2.10
CA LEU A 166 -16.72 16.44 2.54
C LEU A 166 -17.62 15.21 2.37
N GLU A 167 -17.07 14.14 1.78
CA GLU A 167 -17.71 12.84 1.66
C GLU A 167 -16.72 11.79 2.19
N GLU A 168 -17.17 10.97 3.13
CA GLU A 168 -16.38 9.86 3.66
C GLU A 168 -16.72 8.57 2.91
N VAL A 169 -15.70 7.87 2.41
CA VAL A 169 -15.85 6.60 1.71
C VAL A 169 -15.37 5.47 2.60
N ILE A 170 -16.32 4.70 3.13
CA ILE A 170 -16.06 3.54 3.98
C ILE A 170 -16.14 2.29 3.10
N THR A 171 -15.00 1.59 2.92
CA THR A 171 -14.92 0.37 2.09
C THR A 171 -14.96 -0.91 2.90
N SER A 172 -14.56 -0.83 4.18
CA SER A 172 -14.59 -1.96 5.09
C SER A 172 -14.71 -1.49 6.54
N VAL A 173 -15.40 -2.28 7.36
CA VAL A 173 -15.45 -2.08 8.80
C VAL A 173 -14.41 -3.00 9.44
N GLU A 174 -13.41 -2.41 10.05
CA GLU A 174 -12.35 -3.18 10.73
C GLU A 174 -12.85 -3.69 12.07
N LYS A 175 -12.97 -5.02 12.20
CA LYS A 175 -13.36 -5.72 13.45
C LYS A 175 -12.17 -6.47 14.06
N VAL A 176 -10.97 -5.90 13.94
CA VAL A 176 -9.76 -6.55 14.45
C VAL A 176 -9.54 -6.15 15.91
N SER A 177 -9.48 -7.14 16.78
CA SER A 177 -9.13 -6.97 18.19
C SER A 177 -7.79 -7.64 18.47
N PHE A 178 -6.86 -6.90 19.03
CA PHE A 178 -5.58 -7.43 19.47
C PHE A 178 -5.67 -7.80 20.96
N LYS A 179 -5.35 -9.07 21.26
CA LYS A 179 -5.25 -9.51 22.66
C LYS A 179 -4.00 -8.89 23.29
N LEU A 180 -4.12 -8.39 24.49
CA LEU A 180 -2.98 -7.98 25.28
C LEU A 180 -2.04 -9.18 25.50
N PRO A 181 -0.71 -8.97 25.50
CA PRO A 181 0.23 -10.01 25.91
C PRO A 181 -0.10 -10.50 27.32
N THR A 182 -0.08 -11.82 27.52
CA THR A 182 -0.45 -12.44 28.82
C THR A 182 0.34 -11.91 30.01
N MET A 183 1.56 -11.43 29.77
CA MET A 183 2.39 -10.80 30.81
C MET A 183 1.86 -9.42 31.31
N LEU A 184 0.97 -8.78 30.56
CA LEU A 184 0.34 -7.49 30.92
C LEU A 184 -1.08 -7.65 31.46
N ILE A 185 -1.61 -8.86 31.48
CA ILE A 185 -2.91 -9.19 32.08
C ILE A 185 -2.61 -9.59 33.51
N LYS A 186 -2.73 -8.64 34.45
CA LYS A 186 -2.70 -8.92 35.90
C LYS A 186 -4.11 -9.23 36.36
#